data_f10634c9654475c6cd206fe7e1711bfe
#
_entry.id   f10634c9654475c6cd206fe7e1711bfe
#
_cell.length_a   1.000
_cell.length_b   1.000
_cell.length_c   1.000
_cell.angle_alpha   90.00
_cell.angle_beta   90.00
_cell.angle_gamma   90.00
#
_symmetry.space_group_name_H-M   'P 1'
#
loop_
_entity.id
_entity.type
_entity.pdbx_description
1 polymer ?
#
loop_
_entity_poly.entity_id
_entity_poly.type
_entity_poly.pdbx_seq_one_letter_code
_entity_poly.pdbx_strand_id
1 'polypeptide(L)'
;MRKEACALAAFAAVCAVNPIEAAAQQWPDKPVRILVPFAPGGGTDIQARLLSVAFQKSMGQNFIVDNRTGAGGLIAGQIAVDSPPDGSTILFTSGSISVIVTLYAKRMKFDINKDLAPISWISSTPLVLSVHPSVPAKSVKELVALSKAKPGIMNAGGNTAGSTAHLTAEMLNQITGVKTPVITYRGGGPAVIALISGEIDYIFATAPSVMPHLKSGRARALAVTTPKRSSALPDLPTMSSIYPGFESDNWYAMFFPKGTPKAIVDKMNAEIRKALDTAEIKAFMPKEALDPVASSPEELSALLKREIEKYAKVIKFADIRLE
;
A
#
# COMPACT_ATOMS: atom_id res chain seq x y z
N MET A 1 -55.30 -43.20 21.97
CA MET A 1 -54.92 -41.77 22.12
C MET A 1 -53.45 -41.59 22.52
N ARG A 2 -52.48 -42.16 21.78
CA ARG A 2 -51.04 -42.03 22.08
C ARG A 2 -50.14 -42.05 20.84
N LYS A 3 -50.66 -41.77 19.65
CA LYS A 3 -49.88 -41.79 18.39
C LYS A 3 -49.84 -40.48 17.63
N GLU A 4 -50.49 -39.41 18.09
CA GLU A 4 -50.51 -38.10 17.39
C GLU A 4 -49.63 -37.03 18.02
N ALA A 5 -49.00 -37.32 19.18
CA ALA A 5 -48.11 -36.32 19.85
C ALA A 5 -46.66 -36.31 19.37
N CYS A 6 -46.21 -37.27 18.54
CA CYS A 6 -44.83 -37.35 18.05
C CYS A 6 -44.58 -36.65 16.69
N ALA A 7 -45.63 -36.25 15.98
CA ALA A 7 -45.46 -35.64 14.65
C ALA A 7 -45.26 -34.11 14.68
N LEU A 8 -45.60 -33.42 15.79
CA LEU A 8 -45.43 -31.95 15.91
C LEU A 8 -44.04 -31.52 16.41
N ALA A 9 -43.26 -32.45 16.99
CA ALA A 9 -41.92 -32.11 17.51
C ALA A 9 -40.82 -32.15 16.43
N ALA A 10 -41.06 -32.77 15.27
CA ALA A 10 -40.08 -32.90 14.18
C ALA A 10 -40.08 -31.73 13.19
N PHE A 11 -41.04 -30.81 13.26
CA PHE A 11 -41.12 -29.67 12.29
C PHE A 11 -40.55 -28.35 12.82
N ALA A 12 -40.12 -28.30 14.10
CA ALA A 12 -39.53 -27.08 14.70
C ALA A 12 -38.01 -27.04 14.60
N ALA A 13 -37.34 -28.02 13.99
CA ALA A 13 -35.88 -28.10 13.93
C ALA A 13 -35.26 -27.56 12.61
N VAL A 14 -36.05 -26.98 11.72
CA VAL A 14 -35.56 -26.47 10.44
C VAL A 14 -35.85 -24.99 10.35
N CYS A 15 -34.93 -24.16 10.80
CA CYS A 15 -34.62 -22.78 10.39
C CYS A 15 -33.89 -22.03 11.51
N ALA A 16 -32.87 -22.63 12.12
CA ALA A 16 -31.85 -21.81 12.77
C ALA A 16 -30.83 -21.37 11.70
N VAL A 17 -31.25 -20.48 10.82
CA VAL A 17 -30.31 -19.73 9.98
C VAL A 17 -29.45 -18.95 10.96
N ASN A 18 -28.15 -19.23 10.97
CA ASN A 18 -27.18 -18.54 11.83
C ASN A 18 -27.30 -17.03 11.54
N PRO A 19 -27.66 -16.14 12.48
CA PRO A 19 -27.87 -14.72 12.19
C PRO A 19 -26.60 -14.05 11.64
N ILE A 20 -25.43 -14.64 11.86
CA ILE A 20 -24.14 -14.20 11.32
C ILE A 20 -24.05 -14.48 9.80
N GLU A 21 -24.54 -15.60 9.30
CA GLU A 21 -24.56 -15.91 7.87
C GLU A 21 -25.59 -15.05 7.13
N ALA A 22 -26.76 -14.80 7.72
CA ALA A 22 -27.78 -13.93 7.14
C ALA A 22 -27.30 -12.47 7.03
N ALA A 23 -26.59 -11.93 8.03
CA ALA A 23 -26.00 -10.61 8.00
C ALA A 23 -24.91 -10.48 6.92
N ALA A 24 -24.11 -11.52 6.70
CA ALA A 24 -23.07 -11.53 5.67
C ALA A 24 -23.65 -11.59 4.24
N GLN A 25 -24.79 -12.20 4.04
CA GLN A 25 -25.45 -12.22 2.73
C GLN A 25 -25.97 -10.84 2.32
N GLN A 26 -26.35 -9.98 3.26
CA GLN A 26 -26.83 -8.62 3.01
C GLN A 26 -25.73 -7.55 3.00
N TRP A 27 -24.51 -7.87 3.50
CA TRP A 27 -23.40 -6.92 3.48
C TRP A 27 -22.90 -6.66 2.04
N PRO A 28 -22.60 -5.42 1.63
CA PRO A 28 -22.76 -4.18 2.38
C PRO A 28 -24.20 -3.64 2.30
N ASP A 29 -24.80 -3.36 3.45
CA ASP A 29 -26.15 -2.76 3.60
C ASP A 29 -26.11 -1.24 3.72
N LYS A 30 -24.92 -0.68 3.91
CA LYS A 30 -24.63 0.75 4.05
C LYS A 30 -23.29 1.12 3.36
N PRO A 31 -23.01 2.42 3.14
CA PRO A 31 -21.74 2.85 2.56
C PRO A 31 -20.53 2.32 3.32
N VAL A 32 -19.52 1.86 2.58
CA VAL A 32 -18.25 1.36 3.12
C VAL A 32 -17.17 2.41 2.97
N ARG A 33 -16.50 2.75 4.08
CA ARG A 33 -15.39 3.69 4.11
C ARG A 33 -14.07 2.98 3.86
N ILE A 34 -13.31 3.44 2.86
CA ILE A 34 -11.94 2.99 2.57
C ILE A 34 -10.98 4.03 3.13
N LEU A 35 -10.38 3.73 4.29
CA LEU A 35 -9.35 4.57 4.91
C LEU A 35 -8.04 4.42 4.12
N VAL A 36 -7.50 5.55 3.65
CA VAL A 36 -6.21 5.62 2.95
C VAL A 36 -5.26 6.47 3.77
N PRO A 37 -4.09 5.93 4.21
CA PRO A 37 -3.18 6.62 5.14
C PRO A 37 -2.33 7.72 4.49
N PHE A 38 -2.54 8.03 3.22
CA PHE A 38 -1.73 8.96 2.45
C PHE A 38 -2.61 10.02 1.76
N ALA A 39 -1.98 11.17 1.42
CA ALA A 39 -2.66 12.22 0.69
C ALA A 39 -3.09 11.77 -0.73
N PRO A 40 -4.12 12.42 -1.30
CA PRO A 40 -4.57 12.14 -2.66
C PRO A 40 -3.45 12.20 -3.70
N GLY A 41 -3.60 11.44 -4.80
CA GLY A 41 -2.66 11.39 -5.92
C GLY A 41 -1.45 10.49 -5.72
N GLY A 42 -1.31 9.83 -4.56
CA GLY A 42 -0.33 8.75 -4.36
C GLY A 42 -0.86 7.40 -4.85
N GLY A 43 0.03 6.43 -5.07
CA GLY A 43 -0.33 5.11 -5.59
C GLY A 43 -1.42 4.38 -4.80
N THR A 44 -1.47 4.55 -3.47
CA THR A 44 -2.53 3.99 -2.62
C THR A 44 -3.88 4.64 -2.94
N ASP A 45 -3.93 5.97 -3.05
CA ASP A 45 -5.17 6.71 -3.35
C ASP A 45 -5.70 6.39 -4.75
N ILE A 46 -4.80 6.35 -5.75
CA ILE A 46 -5.16 6.01 -7.14
C ILE A 46 -5.83 4.63 -7.20
N GLN A 47 -5.24 3.63 -6.57
CA GLN A 47 -5.81 2.28 -6.54
C GLN A 47 -7.09 2.19 -5.71
N ALA A 48 -7.17 2.88 -4.56
CA ALA A 48 -8.37 2.91 -3.74
C ALA A 48 -9.57 3.45 -4.54
N ARG A 49 -9.38 4.52 -5.31
CA ARG A 49 -10.43 5.11 -6.18
C ARG A 49 -10.81 4.19 -7.33
N LEU A 50 -9.83 3.56 -7.98
CA LEU A 50 -10.08 2.59 -9.05
C LEU A 50 -10.94 1.43 -8.53
N LEU A 51 -10.57 0.85 -7.38
CA LEU A 51 -11.29 -0.27 -6.78
C LEU A 51 -12.66 0.16 -6.22
N SER A 52 -12.78 1.38 -5.64
CA SER A 52 -14.05 1.87 -5.12
C SER A 52 -15.14 1.93 -6.19
N VAL A 53 -14.79 2.37 -7.41
CA VAL A 53 -15.70 2.37 -8.56
C VAL A 53 -16.12 0.95 -8.95
N ALA A 54 -15.17 0.01 -8.98
CA ALA A 54 -15.46 -1.38 -9.31
C ALA A 54 -16.38 -2.04 -8.26
N PHE A 55 -16.11 -1.81 -6.98
CA PHE A 55 -16.93 -2.34 -5.88
C PHE A 55 -18.35 -1.74 -5.88
N GLN A 56 -18.47 -0.42 -6.15
CA GLN A 56 -19.78 0.20 -6.28
C GLN A 56 -20.60 -0.43 -7.40
N LYS A 57 -19.99 -0.69 -8.55
CA LYS A 57 -20.65 -1.35 -9.68
C LYS A 57 -21.10 -2.80 -9.35
N SER A 58 -20.26 -3.56 -8.64
CA SER A 58 -20.52 -4.99 -8.38
C SER A 58 -21.42 -5.24 -7.17
N MET A 59 -21.34 -4.39 -6.14
CA MET A 59 -22.01 -4.62 -4.85
C MET A 59 -23.19 -3.67 -4.60
N GLY A 60 -23.42 -2.67 -5.45
CA GLY A 60 -24.56 -1.75 -5.36
C GLY A 60 -24.54 -0.76 -4.20
N GLN A 61 -23.40 -0.65 -3.48
CA GLN A 61 -23.22 0.29 -2.38
C GLN A 61 -22.03 1.22 -2.63
N ASN A 62 -22.05 2.39 -2.01
CA ASN A 62 -20.98 3.37 -2.11
C ASN A 62 -19.74 2.92 -1.33
N PHE A 63 -18.58 2.91 -1.99
CA PHE A 63 -17.27 2.76 -1.37
C PHE A 63 -16.57 4.12 -1.38
N ILE A 64 -16.40 4.73 -0.20
CA ILE A 64 -15.96 6.13 -0.06
C ILE A 64 -14.51 6.15 0.38
N VAL A 65 -13.64 6.72 -0.46
CA VAL A 65 -12.20 6.89 -0.13
C VAL A 65 -12.03 8.08 0.81
N ASP A 66 -11.46 7.81 1.99
CA ASP A 66 -11.21 8.77 3.07
C ASP A 66 -9.70 8.80 3.40
N ASN A 67 -9.02 9.87 2.97
CA ASN A 67 -7.59 10.04 3.18
C ASN A 67 -7.29 10.55 4.60
N ARG A 68 -6.65 9.71 5.45
CA ARG A 68 -6.26 10.00 6.83
C ARG A 68 -4.75 9.90 6.99
N THR A 69 -4.08 11.00 6.68
CA THR A 69 -2.61 11.06 6.63
C THR A 69 -1.98 11.17 8.03
N GLY A 70 -0.75 10.67 8.17
CA GLY A 70 0.10 10.91 9.34
C GLY A 70 0.83 9.67 9.84
N ALA A 71 2.03 9.90 10.34
CA ALA A 71 2.91 8.90 10.97
C ALA A 71 3.02 7.58 10.18
N GLY A 72 3.29 7.67 8.85
CA GLY A 72 3.47 6.48 8.00
C GLY A 72 2.24 5.58 7.84
N GLY A 73 1.07 6.00 8.33
CA GLY A 73 -0.16 5.21 8.34
C GLY A 73 -0.66 4.83 9.72
N LEU A 74 0.08 5.19 10.78
CA LEU A 74 -0.30 4.90 12.16
C LEU A 74 -1.69 5.48 12.51
N ILE A 75 -1.99 6.72 12.08
CA ILE A 75 -3.26 7.37 12.35
C ILE A 75 -4.43 6.63 11.70
N ALA A 76 -4.32 6.31 10.41
CA ALA A 76 -5.36 5.56 9.72
C ALA A 76 -5.52 4.13 10.26
N GLY A 77 -4.40 3.48 10.63
CA GLY A 77 -4.40 2.17 11.27
C GLY A 77 -5.16 2.19 12.61
N GLN A 78 -4.91 3.20 13.46
CA GLN A 78 -5.64 3.34 14.74
C GLN A 78 -7.14 3.57 14.50
N ILE A 79 -7.51 4.45 13.56
CA ILE A 79 -8.91 4.68 13.21
C ILE A 79 -9.58 3.37 12.72
N ALA A 80 -8.86 2.57 11.94
CA ALA A 80 -9.37 1.29 11.47
C ALA A 80 -9.62 0.33 12.63
N VAL A 81 -8.65 0.18 13.53
CA VAL A 81 -8.75 -0.71 14.70
C VAL A 81 -9.90 -0.29 15.62
N ASP A 82 -10.10 1.02 15.82
CA ASP A 82 -11.15 1.56 16.67
C ASP A 82 -12.55 1.54 15.99
N SER A 83 -12.63 1.16 14.72
CA SER A 83 -13.90 1.11 13.98
C SER A 83 -14.69 -0.18 14.31
N PRO A 84 -16.03 -0.15 14.22
CA PRO A 84 -16.86 -1.33 14.41
C PRO A 84 -16.46 -2.47 13.44
N PRO A 85 -16.41 -3.73 13.90
CA PRO A 85 -16.05 -4.87 13.07
C PRO A 85 -17.24 -5.42 12.25
N ASP A 86 -18.00 -4.51 11.63
CA ASP A 86 -19.22 -4.81 10.85
C ASP A 86 -19.02 -4.74 9.33
N GLY A 87 -17.77 -4.53 8.88
CA GLY A 87 -17.43 -4.40 7.47
C GLY A 87 -17.62 -3.00 6.89
N SER A 88 -18.07 -2.01 7.67
CA SER A 88 -18.28 -0.63 7.17
C SER A 88 -17.00 0.19 7.02
N THR A 89 -15.86 -0.31 7.52
CA THR A 89 -14.57 0.38 7.42
C THR A 89 -13.49 -0.60 6.95
N ILE A 90 -12.80 -0.25 5.88
CA ILE A 90 -11.65 -0.98 5.32
C ILE A 90 -10.41 -0.08 5.46
N LEU A 91 -9.30 -0.60 5.94
CA LEU A 91 -8.00 0.04 5.80
C LEU A 91 -7.36 -0.44 4.49
N PHE A 92 -7.17 0.47 3.53
CA PHE A 92 -6.38 0.22 2.33
C PHE A 92 -5.03 0.93 2.45
N THR A 93 -3.97 0.17 2.59
CA THR A 93 -2.63 0.68 2.89
C THR A 93 -1.56 0.08 1.98
N SER A 94 -0.33 0.54 2.16
CA SER A 94 0.86 0.04 1.46
C SER A 94 1.81 -0.70 2.39
N GLY A 95 2.92 -1.21 1.85
CA GLY A 95 4.01 -1.84 2.61
C GLY A 95 4.52 -1.01 3.78
N SER A 96 4.26 0.31 3.80
CA SER A 96 4.59 1.18 4.93
C SER A 96 3.99 0.71 6.26
N ILE A 97 2.89 -0.04 6.23
CA ILE A 97 2.29 -0.61 7.45
C ILE A 97 3.24 -1.55 8.19
N SER A 98 4.10 -2.29 7.49
CA SER A 98 5.11 -3.16 8.09
C SER A 98 6.28 -2.37 8.69
N VAL A 99 6.55 -1.18 8.17
CA VAL A 99 7.61 -0.29 8.64
C VAL A 99 7.26 0.39 9.95
N ILE A 100 6.00 0.84 10.10
CA ILE A 100 5.56 1.57 11.30
C ILE A 100 5.65 0.72 12.57
N VAL A 101 5.56 -0.60 12.49
CA VAL A 101 5.71 -1.52 13.62
C VAL A 101 7.04 -1.30 14.35
N THR A 102 8.10 -1.05 13.61
CA THR A 102 9.43 -0.83 14.19
C THR A 102 9.67 0.64 14.52
N LEU A 103 9.37 1.53 13.57
CA LEU A 103 9.67 2.96 13.73
C LEU A 103 8.81 3.67 14.76
N TYR A 104 7.55 3.25 14.90
CA TYR A 104 6.59 3.86 15.83
C TYR A 104 6.24 2.94 17.01
N ALA A 105 7.05 1.91 17.29
CA ALA A 105 6.78 0.91 18.34
C ALA A 105 6.38 1.53 19.70
N LYS A 106 7.01 2.65 20.09
CA LYS A 106 6.69 3.36 21.35
C LYS A 106 5.39 4.18 21.30
N ARG A 107 4.89 4.53 20.11
CA ARG A 107 3.69 5.36 19.91
C ARG A 107 2.49 4.53 19.46
N MET A 108 2.73 3.32 19.01
CA MET A 108 1.72 2.41 18.48
C MET A 108 0.90 1.81 19.63
N LYS A 109 -0.41 1.95 19.57
CA LYS A 109 -1.36 1.46 20.58
C LYS A 109 -2.12 0.21 20.14
N PHE A 110 -1.77 -0.36 18.99
CA PHE A 110 -2.37 -1.57 18.43
C PHE A 110 -1.31 -2.48 17.83
N ASP A 111 -1.63 -3.75 17.72
CA ASP A 111 -0.80 -4.78 17.07
C ASP A 111 -1.41 -5.14 15.73
N ILE A 112 -0.72 -4.82 14.63
CA ILE A 112 -1.22 -5.06 13.27
C ILE A 112 -1.64 -6.51 13.06
N ASN A 113 -0.88 -7.47 13.61
CA ASN A 113 -1.16 -8.89 13.42
C ASN A 113 -2.35 -9.39 14.26
N LYS A 114 -2.71 -8.68 15.34
CA LYS A 114 -3.77 -9.08 16.26
C LYS A 114 -5.05 -8.29 16.07
N ASP A 115 -4.92 -7.00 15.76
CA ASP A 115 -6.03 -6.04 15.80
C ASP A 115 -6.61 -5.72 14.40
N LEU A 116 -5.94 -6.19 13.33
CA LEU A 116 -6.46 -6.13 11.97
C LEU A 116 -6.72 -7.54 11.42
N ALA A 117 -7.81 -7.68 10.67
CA ALA A 117 -8.16 -8.88 9.91
C ALA A 117 -7.72 -8.69 8.44
N PRO A 118 -6.75 -9.45 7.93
CA PRO A 118 -6.30 -9.34 6.55
C PRO A 118 -7.42 -9.74 5.59
N ILE A 119 -7.53 -8.99 4.47
CA ILE A 119 -8.48 -9.31 3.40
C ILE A 119 -7.73 -9.85 2.19
N SER A 120 -6.86 -9.03 1.59
CA SER A 120 -6.07 -9.42 0.41
C SER A 120 -4.88 -8.50 0.20
N TRP A 121 -3.76 -9.05 -0.22
CA TRP A 121 -2.72 -8.35 -0.94
C TRP A 121 -3.20 -8.10 -2.36
N ILE A 122 -3.42 -6.85 -2.70
CA ILE A 122 -4.07 -6.42 -3.94
C ILE A 122 -3.11 -6.45 -5.12
N SER A 123 -1.95 -5.81 -4.94
CA SER A 123 -0.96 -5.63 -6.00
C SER A 123 0.41 -5.26 -5.45
N SER A 124 1.42 -5.43 -6.29
CA SER A 124 2.77 -4.87 -6.10
C SER A 124 3.03 -3.76 -7.12
N THR A 125 4.01 -2.91 -6.83
CA THR A 125 4.51 -1.89 -7.75
C THR A 125 5.97 -1.57 -7.45
N PRO A 126 6.81 -1.31 -8.47
CA PRO A 126 8.13 -0.78 -8.23
C PRO A 126 8.06 0.62 -7.64
N LEU A 127 9.07 1.00 -6.88
CA LEU A 127 9.43 2.39 -6.74
C LEU A 127 10.34 2.76 -7.93
N VAL A 128 10.11 3.93 -8.48
CA VAL A 128 10.89 4.48 -9.59
C VAL A 128 11.78 5.59 -9.06
N LEU A 129 13.09 5.40 -9.15
CA LEU A 129 14.03 6.50 -8.89
C LEU A 129 13.90 7.52 -10.01
N SER A 130 13.38 8.67 -9.67
CA SER A 130 13.11 9.76 -10.61
C SER A 130 13.79 11.04 -10.15
N VAL A 131 14.31 11.81 -11.11
CA VAL A 131 14.96 13.10 -10.88
C VAL A 131 14.19 14.23 -11.55
N HIS A 132 14.31 15.46 -11.00
CA HIS A 132 13.88 16.66 -11.71
C HIS A 132 14.72 16.85 -12.99
N PRO A 133 14.15 17.33 -14.11
CA PRO A 133 14.86 17.46 -15.39
C PRO A 133 16.12 18.32 -15.33
N SER A 134 16.20 19.28 -14.41
CA SER A 134 17.40 20.16 -14.23
C SER A 134 18.59 19.42 -13.61
N VAL A 135 18.37 18.26 -12.96
CA VAL A 135 19.47 17.47 -12.40
C VAL A 135 20.27 16.85 -13.54
N PRO A 136 21.59 17.16 -13.67
CA PRO A 136 22.40 16.71 -14.79
C PRO A 136 22.88 15.26 -14.58
N ALA A 137 21.94 14.35 -14.23
CA ALA A 137 22.18 12.92 -14.07
C ALA A 137 21.27 12.12 -15.00
N LYS A 138 21.83 11.24 -15.82
CA LYS A 138 21.14 10.33 -16.73
C LYS A 138 21.20 8.87 -16.27
N SER A 139 21.90 8.62 -15.19
CA SER A 139 22.04 7.29 -14.57
C SER A 139 22.11 7.39 -13.04
N VAL A 140 21.87 6.26 -12.38
CA VAL A 140 21.99 6.16 -10.90
C VAL A 140 23.42 6.47 -10.45
N LYS A 141 24.44 6.00 -11.21
CA LYS A 141 25.85 6.26 -10.90
C LYS A 141 26.19 7.74 -10.99
N GLU A 142 25.68 8.45 -11.99
CA GLU A 142 25.85 9.91 -12.12
C GLU A 142 25.16 10.66 -10.99
N LEU A 143 23.92 10.29 -10.60
CA LEU A 143 23.23 10.87 -9.46
C LEU A 143 24.04 10.71 -8.17
N VAL A 144 24.54 9.53 -7.90
CA VAL A 144 25.38 9.23 -6.73
C VAL A 144 26.69 10.02 -6.78
N ALA A 145 27.32 10.14 -7.94
CA ALA A 145 28.54 10.93 -8.12
C ALA A 145 28.30 12.43 -7.83
N LEU A 146 27.20 12.99 -8.34
CA LEU A 146 26.79 14.35 -8.05
C LEU A 146 26.54 14.58 -6.56
N SER A 147 25.80 13.67 -5.90
CA SER A 147 25.53 13.76 -4.47
C SER A 147 26.83 13.70 -3.63
N LYS A 148 27.80 12.88 -4.05
CA LYS A 148 29.13 12.80 -3.40
C LYS A 148 29.98 14.05 -3.62
N ALA A 149 29.94 14.62 -4.82
CA ALA A 149 30.73 15.81 -5.15
C ALA A 149 30.24 17.08 -4.42
N LYS A 150 28.95 17.11 -4.05
CA LYS A 150 28.31 18.26 -3.40
C LYS A 150 27.44 17.81 -2.23
N PRO A 151 28.01 17.36 -1.10
CA PRO A 151 27.24 16.91 0.05
C PRO A 151 26.31 18.01 0.58
N GLY A 152 25.04 17.66 0.86
CA GLY A 152 24.05 18.57 1.44
C GLY A 152 23.42 19.57 0.47
N ILE A 153 23.80 19.58 -0.83
CA ILE A 153 23.17 20.46 -1.83
C ILE A 153 21.92 19.79 -2.42
N MET A 154 21.97 18.48 -2.65
CA MET A 154 20.82 17.74 -3.19
C MET A 154 19.87 17.31 -2.07
N ASN A 155 18.58 17.34 -2.37
CA ASN A 155 17.50 16.88 -1.51
C ASN A 155 16.76 15.69 -2.15
N ALA A 156 16.57 14.64 -1.39
CA ALA A 156 15.71 13.53 -1.78
C ALA A 156 14.29 13.74 -1.24
N GLY A 157 13.29 13.25 -1.97
CA GLY A 157 11.92 13.21 -1.47
C GLY A 157 11.56 11.85 -0.87
N GLY A 158 10.80 11.89 0.22
CA GLY A 158 10.11 10.75 0.80
C GLY A 158 8.61 11.02 0.89
N ASN A 159 7.77 9.97 0.87
CA ASN A 159 6.32 10.20 0.98
C ASN A 159 5.95 10.70 2.38
N THR A 160 5.96 9.79 3.36
CA THR A 160 5.82 10.13 4.79
C THR A 160 7.02 9.55 5.53
N ALA A 161 7.34 10.13 6.68
CA ALA A 161 8.36 9.55 7.55
C ALA A 161 7.97 8.09 7.88
N GLY A 162 8.89 7.16 7.66
CA GLY A 162 8.63 5.72 7.81
C GLY A 162 7.89 5.06 6.65
N SER A 163 7.68 5.74 5.53
CA SER A 163 7.16 5.06 4.32
C SER A 163 8.24 4.23 3.62
N THR A 164 7.82 3.26 2.82
CA THR A 164 8.73 2.48 1.97
C THR A 164 9.60 3.40 1.10
N ALA A 165 9.03 4.46 0.52
CA ALA A 165 9.77 5.42 -0.29
C ALA A 165 10.84 6.18 0.51
N HIS A 166 10.53 6.57 1.76
CA HIS A 166 11.52 7.17 2.68
C HIS A 166 12.67 6.21 2.97
N LEU A 167 12.35 4.97 3.38
CA LEU A 167 13.38 3.97 3.67
C LEU A 167 14.22 3.60 2.45
N THR A 168 13.64 3.64 1.25
CA THR A 168 14.37 3.36 0.02
C THR A 168 15.41 4.46 -0.29
N ALA A 169 15.07 5.73 -0.01
CA ALA A 169 16.02 6.84 -0.15
C ALA A 169 17.16 6.73 0.89
N GLU A 170 16.83 6.38 2.14
CA GLU A 170 17.85 6.13 3.17
C GLU A 170 18.71 4.90 2.85
N MET A 171 18.13 3.86 2.26
CA MET A 171 18.90 2.70 1.79
C MET A 171 19.91 3.11 0.70
N LEU A 172 19.54 4.03 -0.22
CA LEU A 172 20.50 4.57 -1.19
C LEU A 172 21.64 5.32 -0.50
N ASN A 173 21.32 6.20 0.46
CA ASN A 173 22.31 6.91 1.26
C ASN A 173 23.32 5.95 1.88
N GLN A 174 22.82 4.89 2.49
CA GLN A 174 23.63 3.92 3.21
C GLN A 174 24.52 3.08 2.29
N ILE A 175 23.95 2.47 1.25
CA ILE A 175 24.70 1.60 0.33
C ILE A 175 25.78 2.38 -0.41
N THR A 176 25.53 3.65 -0.73
CA THR A 176 26.44 4.45 -1.53
C THR A 176 27.34 5.35 -0.69
N GLY A 177 27.05 5.54 0.59
CA GLY A 177 27.75 6.46 1.48
C GLY A 177 27.48 7.94 1.20
N VAL A 178 26.46 8.28 0.39
CA VAL A 178 26.01 9.68 0.24
C VAL A 178 25.23 10.10 1.48
N LYS A 179 25.18 11.41 1.72
CA LYS A 179 24.44 12.02 2.85
C LYS A 179 23.43 13.01 2.31
N THR A 180 22.48 12.52 1.52
CA THR A 180 21.42 13.38 0.97
C THR A 180 20.28 13.47 1.98
N PRO A 181 19.87 14.67 2.43
CA PRO A 181 18.68 14.83 3.28
C PRO A 181 17.44 14.28 2.60
N VAL A 182 16.59 13.57 3.33
CA VAL A 182 15.32 13.07 2.83
C VAL A 182 14.17 13.90 3.40
N ILE A 183 13.58 14.77 2.56
CA ILE A 183 12.44 15.60 2.92
C ILE A 183 11.17 14.79 2.77
N THR A 184 10.39 14.67 3.84
CA THR A 184 9.15 13.89 3.83
C THR A 184 7.91 14.75 3.65
N TYR A 185 6.94 14.23 2.90
CA TYR A 185 5.67 14.86 2.57
C TYR A 185 4.49 14.05 3.15
N ARG A 186 3.25 14.50 2.95
CA ARG A 186 2.06 13.79 3.45
C ARG A 186 1.60 12.62 2.56
N GLY A 187 2.44 12.18 1.62
CA GLY A 187 2.15 11.09 0.70
C GLY A 187 2.83 11.26 -0.65
N GLY A 188 2.65 10.29 -1.57
CA GLY A 188 3.32 10.28 -2.87
C GLY A 188 2.92 11.41 -3.80
N GLY A 189 1.64 11.83 -3.79
CA GLY A 189 1.18 12.95 -4.62
C GLY A 189 1.92 14.26 -4.33
N PRO A 190 1.86 14.79 -3.09
CA PRO A 190 2.63 15.99 -2.72
C PRO A 190 4.14 15.87 -2.96
N ALA A 191 4.72 14.69 -2.70
CA ALA A 191 6.16 14.48 -2.91
C ALA A 191 6.54 14.54 -4.40
N VAL A 192 5.71 14.01 -5.30
CA VAL A 192 5.92 14.10 -6.75
C VAL A 192 5.73 15.54 -7.25
N ILE A 193 4.80 16.30 -6.66
CA ILE A 193 4.66 17.73 -6.99
C ILE A 193 5.93 18.50 -6.61
N ALA A 194 6.49 18.23 -5.42
CA ALA A 194 7.77 18.83 -5.00
C ALA A 194 8.92 18.48 -5.97
N LEU A 195 8.95 17.24 -6.50
CA LEU A 195 9.93 16.87 -7.53
C LEU A 195 9.75 17.71 -8.80
N ILE A 196 8.54 17.77 -9.34
CA ILE A 196 8.31 18.45 -10.64
C ILE A 196 8.35 19.98 -10.55
N SER A 197 8.28 20.55 -9.35
CA SER A 197 8.52 21.98 -9.11
C SER A 197 10.01 22.32 -8.88
N GLY A 198 10.86 21.29 -8.72
CA GLY A 198 12.29 21.48 -8.43
C GLY A 198 12.59 21.79 -6.97
N GLU A 199 11.65 21.63 -6.05
CA GLU A 199 11.87 21.76 -4.60
C GLU A 199 12.80 20.66 -4.06
N ILE A 200 12.70 19.44 -4.65
CA ILE A 200 13.60 18.32 -4.41
C ILE A 200 14.23 17.86 -5.72
N ASP A 201 15.41 17.25 -5.63
CA ASP A 201 16.21 16.84 -6.79
C ASP A 201 15.81 15.45 -7.29
N TYR A 202 15.51 14.53 -6.39
CA TYR A 202 15.12 13.17 -6.75
C TYR A 202 14.17 12.54 -5.71
N ILE A 203 13.49 11.48 -6.14
CA ILE A 203 12.55 10.72 -5.31
C ILE A 203 12.52 9.24 -5.72
N PHE A 204 12.26 8.37 -4.76
CA PHE A 204 11.73 7.04 -5.02
C PHE A 204 10.20 7.10 -4.93
N ALA A 205 9.52 7.22 -6.05
CA ALA A 205 8.06 7.32 -6.10
C ALA A 205 7.45 6.01 -6.60
N THR A 206 6.23 5.68 -6.14
CA THR A 206 5.49 4.56 -6.72
C THR A 206 5.17 4.86 -8.19
N ALA A 207 5.28 3.84 -9.05
CA ALA A 207 5.08 4.03 -10.48
C ALA A 207 3.78 4.77 -10.82
N PRO A 208 2.59 4.42 -10.25
CA PRO A 208 1.36 5.13 -10.59
C PRO A 208 1.39 6.64 -10.29
N SER A 209 2.11 7.06 -9.26
CA SER A 209 2.16 8.49 -8.92
C SER A 209 3.11 9.30 -9.80
N VAL A 210 4.15 8.69 -10.36
CA VAL A 210 5.16 9.40 -11.17
C VAL A 210 4.99 9.21 -12.68
N MET A 211 4.37 8.13 -13.14
CA MET A 211 4.21 7.80 -14.56
C MET A 211 3.64 8.94 -15.43
N PRO A 212 2.60 9.70 -15.02
CA PRO A 212 2.11 10.82 -15.81
C PRO A 212 3.17 11.91 -16.03
N HIS A 213 4.05 12.08 -15.05
CA HIS A 213 5.12 13.08 -15.09
C HIS A 213 6.34 12.63 -15.89
N LEU A 214 6.60 11.32 -15.93
CA LEU A 214 7.59 10.72 -16.82
C LEU A 214 7.15 10.88 -18.27
N LYS A 215 5.89 10.53 -18.59
CA LYS A 215 5.30 10.64 -19.92
C LYS A 215 5.29 12.09 -20.44
N SER A 216 5.10 13.08 -19.56
CA SER A 216 5.10 14.50 -19.90
C SER A 216 6.48 15.16 -19.85
N GLY A 217 7.55 14.42 -19.53
CA GLY A 217 8.92 14.95 -19.44
C GLY A 217 9.17 15.85 -18.24
N ARG A 218 8.23 15.96 -17.27
CA ARG A 218 8.39 16.76 -16.05
C ARG A 218 9.24 16.06 -14.97
N ALA A 219 9.49 14.77 -15.14
CA ALA A 219 10.43 14.00 -14.35
C ALA A 219 11.20 13.05 -15.28
N ARG A 220 12.41 12.65 -14.88
CA ARG A 220 13.21 11.65 -15.59
C ARG A 220 13.45 10.46 -14.68
N ALA A 221 13.08 9.26 -15.16
CA ALA A 221 13.36 8.01 -14.47
C ALA A 221 14.80 7.54 -14.70
N LEU A 222 15.43 6.99 -13.68
CA LEU A 222 16.79 6.45 -13.73
C LEU A 222 16.84 4.93 -13.50
N ALA A 223 15.99 4.39 -12.65
CA ALA A 223 15.93 2.96 -12.32
C ALA A 223 14.61 2.58 -11.65
N VAL A 224 14.34 1.27 -11.59
CA VAL A 224 13.27 0.66 -10.79
C VAL A 224 13.87 -0.14 -9.64
N THR A 225 13.11 -0.30 -8.55
CA THR A 225 13.60 -0.96 -7.33
C THR A 225 13.30 -2.45 -7.26
N THR A 226 12.49 -2.97 -8.17
CA THR A 226 12.16 -4.41 -8.24
C THR A 226 13.37 -5.26 -8.61
N PRO A 227 13.42 -6.55 -8.20
CA PRO A 227 14.53 -7.45 -8.57
C PRO A 227 14.63 -7.68 -10.07
N LYS A 228 13.51 -7.63 -10.78
CA LYS A 228 13.43 -7.76 -12.25
C LYS A 228 12.96 -6.44 -12.86
N ARG A 229 13.28 -6.21 -14.13
CA ARG A 229 12.81 -5.05 -14.88
C ARG A 229 11.27 -5.03 -14.91
N SER A 230 10.72 -3.84 -14.78
CA SER A 230 9.27 -3.65 -14.92
C SER A 230 8.85 -3.76 -16.39
N SER A 231 7.78 -4.49 -16.68
CA SER A 231 7.19 -4.57 -18.02
C SER A 231 6.68 -3.22 -18.53
N ALA A 232 6.27 -2.33 -17.62
CA ALA A 232 5.82 -0.97 -17.96
C ALA A 232 6.98 0.01 -18.19
N LEU A 233 8.19 -0.32 -17.73
CA LEU A 233 9.41 0.51 -17.83
C LEU A 233 10.61 -0.38 -18.23
N PRO A 234 10.55 -1.06 -19.40
CA PRO A 234 11.51 -2.10 -19.76
C PRO A 234 12.93 -1.56 -20.00
N ASP A 235 13.05 -0.29 -20.37
CA ASP A 235 14.34 0.36 -20.65
C ASP A 235 15.10 0.73 -19.37
N LEU A 236 14.44 0.78 -18.21
CA LEU A 236 15.08 1.13 -16.97
C LEU A 236 15.83 -0.06 -16.37
N PRO A 237 17.06 0.16 -15.87
CA PRO A 237 17.78 -0.85 -15.10
C PRO A 237 17.10 -1.04 -13.73
N THR A 238 17.35 -2.19 -13.10
CA THR A 238 16.98 -2.39 -11.70
C THR A 238 18.07 -1.83 -10.78
N MET A 239 17.68 -1.33 -9.60
CA MET A 239 18.64 -0.89 -8.59
C MET A 239 19.58 -2.03 -8.19
N SER A 240 19.07 -3.27 -8.08
CA SER A 240 19.87 -4.47 -7.73
C SER A 240 20.91 -4.82 -8.77
N SER A 241 20.72 -4.48 -10.06
CA SER A 241 21.73 -4.65 -11.11
C SER A 241 22.90 -3.66 -11.00
N ILE A 242 22.70 -2.56 -10.27
CA ILE A 242 23.70 -1.50 -10.07
C ILE A 242 24.33 -1.62 -8.69
N TYR A 243 23.54 -1.91 -7.68
CA TYR A 243 23.92 -2.13 -6.29
C TYR A 243 23.33 -3.47 -5.81
N PRO A 244 24.09 -4.56 -5.81
CA PRO A 244 23.63 -5.88 -5.39
C PRO A 244 22.98 -5.83 -3.99
N GLY A 245 21.82 -6.46 -3.84
CA GLY A 245 21.06 -6.46 -2.60
C GLY A 245 20.14 -5.25 -2.40
N PHE A 246 20.13 -4.28 -3.33
CA PHE A 246 19.16 -3.18 -3.28
C PHE A 246 17.81 -3.66 -3.83
N GLU A 247 16.90 -4.02 -2.95
CA GLU A 247 15.54 -4.45 -3.28
C GLU A 247 14.52 -3.74 -2.39
N SER A 248 13.64 -2.99 -3.01
CA SER A 248 12.55 -2.29 -2.33
C SER A 248 11.39 -2.15 -3.30
N ASP A 249 10.39 -2.98 -3.13
CA ASP A 249 9.11 -2.86 -3.81
C ASP A 249 8.04 -2.34 -2.83
N ASN A 250 6.98 -1.82 -3.38
CA ASN A 250 5.84 -1.44 -2.60
C ASN A 250 4.67 -2.35 -2.95
N TRP A 251 3.90 -2.72 -1.95
CA TRP A 251 2.70 -3.54 -2.09
C TRP A 251 1.51 -2.85 -1.46
N TYR A 252 0.31 -3.22 -1.89
CA TYR A 252 -0.94 -2.64 -1.42
C TYR A 252 -1.87 -3.73 -0.93
N ALA A 253 -2.51 -3.50 0.21
CA ALA A 253 -3.38 -4.47 0.83
C ALA A 253 -4.57 -3.84 1.56
N MET A 254 -5.61 -4.64 1.73
CA MET A 254 -6.82 -4.29 2.47
C MET A 254 -6.93 -5.10 3.74
N PHE A 255 -7.42 -4.44 4.80
CA PHE A 255 -7.67 -5.02 6.11
C PHE A 255 -9.00 -4.52 6.64
N PHE A 256 -9.69 -5.38 7.39
CA PHE A 256 -10.78 -5.00 8.28
C PHE A 256 -10.30 -4.83 9.73
N PRO A 257 -11.09 -4.20 10.62
CA PRO A 257 -10.92 -4.33 12.07
C PRO A 257 -11.01 -5.80 12.49
N LYS A 258 -10.28 -6.18 13.54
CA LYS A 258 -10.38 -7.50 14.14
C LYS A 258 -11.80 -7.76 14.63
N GLY A 259 -12.27 -9.01 14.46
CA GLY A 259 -13.62 -9.41 14.83
C GLY A 259 -14.66 -9.24 13.71
N THR A 260 -14.29 -8.66 12.57
CA THR A 260 -15.17 -8.67 11.38
C THR A 260 -15.50 -10.10 11.02
N PRO A 261 -16.80 -10.45 10.81
CA PRO A 261 -17.24 -11.79 10.49
C PRO A 261 -16.50 -12.37 9.28
N LYS A 262 -16.07 -13.63 9.39
CA LYS A 262 -15.31 -14.30 8.31
C LYS A 262 -16.04 -14.25 6.97
N ALA A 263 -17.35 -14.38 6.97
CA ALA A 263 -18.15 -14.34 5.76
C ALA A 263 -18.08 -12.98 5.03
N ILE A 264 -17.92 -11.86 5.78
CA ILE A 264 -17.68 -10.51 5.20
C ILE A 264 -16.27 -10.43 4.63
N VAL A 265 -15.27 -10.95 5.34
CA VAL A 265 -13.88 -11.00 4.84
C VAL A 265 -13.80 -11.80 3.55
N ASP A 266 -14.38 -12.99 3.52
CA ASP A 266 -14.39 -13.88 2.35
C ASP A 266 -15.13 -13.23 1.16
N LYS A 267 -16.28 -12.59 1.41
CA LYS A 267 -17.03 -11.85 0.38
C LYS A 267 -16.20 -10.70 -0.20
N MET A 268 -15.55 -9.91 0.64
CA MET A 268 -14.70 -8.82 0.16
C MET A 268 -13.50 -9.34 -0.62
N ASN A 269 -12.84 -10.41 -0.16
CA ASN A 269 -11.76 -11.06 -0.91
C ASN A 269 -12.22 -11.54 -2.30
N ALA A 270 -13.41 -12.15 -2.38
CA ALA A 270 -13.98 -12.56 -3.67
C ALA A 270 -14.28 -11.36 -4.59
N GLU A 271 -14.81 -10.25 -4.05
CA GLU A 271 -15.09 -9.05 -4.83
C GLU A 271 -13.80 -8.36 -5.31
N ILE A 272 -12.73 -8.38 -4.52
CA ILE A 272 -11.40 -7.92 -4.96
C ILE A 272 -10.93 -8.72 -6.17
N ARG A 273 -11.03 -10.06 -6.15
CA ARG A 273 -10.64 -10.91 -7.28
C ARG A 273 -11.46 -10.57 -8.53
N LYS A 274 -12.78 -10.43 -8.39
CA LYS A 274 -13.65 -10.02 -9.50
C LYS A 274 -13.29 -8.65 -10.06
N ALA A 275 -13.03 -7.67 -9.17
CA ALA A 275 -12.65 -6.33 -9.58
C ALA A 275 -11.35 -6.34 -10.39
N LEU A 276 -10.30 -7.03 -9.90
CA LEU A 276 -9.01 -7.15 -10.58
C LEU A 276 -9.11 -7.92 -11.90
N ASP A 277 -10.14 -8.76 -12.07
CA ASP A 277 -10.38 -9.51 -13.30
C ASP A 277 -11.15 -8.72 -14.38
N THR A 278 -11.67 -7.53 -14.05
CA THR A 278 -12.38 -6.69 -15.03
C THR A 278 -11.47 -6.20 -16.15
N ALA A 279 -12.01 -6.07 -17.37
CA ALA A 279 -11.25 -5.60 -18.52
C ALA A 279 -10.65 -4.20 -18.30
N GLU A 280 -11.37 -3.32 -17.59
CA GLU A 280 -10.94 -1.96 -17.26
C GLU A 280 -9.68 -1.98 -16.39
N ILE A 281 -9.68 -2.75 -15.29
CA ILE A 281 -8.57 -2.83 -14.34
C ILE A 281 -7.39 -3.59 -14.96
N LYS A 282 -7.62 -4.69 -15.68
CA LYS A 282 -6.59 -5.43 -16.43
C LYS A 282 -5.87 -4.56 -17.48
N ALA A 283 -6.59 -3.63 -18.08
CA ALA A 283 -5.99 -2.69 -19.04
C ALA A 283 -5.24 -1.53 -18.36
N PHE A 284 -5.65 -1.14 -17.16
CA PHE A 284 -5.06 -0.03 -16.41
C PHE A 284 -3.78 -0.43 -15.68
N MET A 285 -3.82 -1.52 -14.90
CA MET A 285 -2.75 -1.86 -13.95
C MET A 285 -1.37 -2.03 -14.61
N PRO A 286 -1.21 -2.75 -15.73
CA PRO A 286 0.11 -2.88 -16.36
C PRO A 286 0.68 -1.56 -16.88
N LYS A 287 -0.19 -0.62 -17.34
CA LYS A 287 0.24 0.70 -17.83
C LYS A 287 0.81 1.58 -16.72
N GLU A 288 0.44 1.29 -15.48
CA GLU A 288 0.86 1.99 -14.27
C GLU A 288 1.90 1.18 -13.47
N ALA A 289 2.47 0.13 -14.07
CA ALA A 289 3.40 -0.80 -13.43
C ALA A 289 2.85 -1.36 -12.09
N LEU A 290 1.58 -1.71 -12.11
CA LEU A 290 0.90 -2.41 -11.02
C LEU A 290 0.76 -3.87 -11.41
N ASP A 291 1.36 -4.76 -10.62
CA ASP A 291 1.25 -6.21 -10.80
C ASP A 291 0.12 -6.73 -9.88
N PRO A 292 -1.04 -7.15 -10.42
CA PRO A 292 -2.15 -7.66 -9.61
C PRO A 292 -1.77 -8.99 -8.96
N VAL A 293 -2.19 -9.19 -7.70
CA VAL A 293 -1.93 -10.41 -6.93
C VAL A 293 -3.22 -11.09 -6.51
N ALA A 294 -4.16 -10.37 -5.87
CA ALA A 294 -5.43 -10.90 -5.36
C ALA A 294 -5.24 -12.09 -4.41
N SER A 295 -4.40 -11.94 -3.40
CA SER A 295 -4.05 -13.04 -2.48
C SER A 295 -5.21 -13.50 -1.59
N SER A 296 -5.03 -14.65 -0.96
CA SER A 296 -5.83 -15.03 0.20
C SER A 296 -5.48 -14.18 1.44
N PRO A 297 -6.33 -14.17 2.48
CA PRO A 297 -6.02 -13.55 3.77
C PRO A 297 -4.76 -14.14 4.44
N GLU A 298 -4.55 -15.45 4.31
CA GLU A 298 -3.40 -16.17 4.86
C GLU A 298 -2.08 -15.77 4.18
N GLU A 299 -2.10 -15.64 2.86
CA GLU A 299 -0.95 -15.16 2.08
C GLU A 299 -0.58 -13.72 2.44
N LEU A 300 -1.58 -12.84 2.66
CA LEU A 300 -1.34 -11.48 3.16
C LEU A 300 -0.74 -11.49 4.56
N SER A 301 -1.22 -12.36 5.46
CA SER A 301 -0.64 -12.50 6.81
C SER A 301 0.82 -12.94 6.75
N ALA A 302 1.15 -13.89 5.86
CA ALA A 302 2.51 -14.37 5.68
C ALA A 302 3.42 -13.27 5.09
N LEU A 303 2.93 -12.52 4.10
CA LEU A 303 3.63 -11.35 3.55
C LEU A 303 3.94 -10.35 4.66
N LEU A 304 2.92 -9.95 5.43
CA LEU A 304 3.05 -8.92 6.46
C LEU A 304 4.14 -9.29 7.50
N LYS A 305 4.14 -10.53 7.99
CA LYS A 305 5.18 -11.00 8.93
C LYS A 305 6.57 -10.90 8.34
N ARG A 306 6.77 -11.38 7.12
CA ARG A 306 8.06 -11.33 6.40
C ARG A 306 8.54 -9.89 6.19
N GLU A 307 7.64 -8.99 5.81
CA GLU A 307 7.98 -7.60 5.56
C GLU A 307 8.30 -6.83 6.86
N ILE A 308 7.59 -7.11 7.96
CA ILE A 308 7.94 -6.56 9.30
C ILE A 308 9.37 -6.95 9.69
N GLU A 309 9.72 -8.24 9.55
CA GLU A 309 11.06 -8.72 9.85
C GLU A 309 12.15 -8.12 8.95
N LYS A 310 11.86 -8.00 7.65
CA LYS A 310 12.74 -7.37 6.66
C LYS A 310 13.03 -5.92 7.03
N TYR A 311 11.99 -5.10 7.23
CA TYR A 311 12.16 -3.69 7.52
C TYR A 311 12.72 -3.42 8.92
N ALA A 312 12.47 -4.27 9.90
CA ALA A 312 13.14 -4.18 11.20
C ALA A 312 14.66 -4.28 11.08
N LYS A 313 15.16 -5.19 10.20
CA LYS A 313 16.60 -5.32 9.92
C LYS A 313 17.14 -4.07 9.19
N VAL A 314 16.43 -3.58 8.17
CA VAL A 314 16.82 -2.39 7.41
C VAL A 314 16.89 -1.15 8.32
N ILE A 315 15.87 -0.92 9.14
CA ILE A 315 15.79 0.22 10.07
C ILE A 315 16.94 0.17 11.07
N LYS A 316 17.18 -1.01 11.67
CA LYS A 316 18.27 -1.21 12.63
C LYS A 316 19.65 -0.98 11.98
N PHE A 317 19.84 -1.52 10.77
CA PHE A 317 21.09 -1.40 10.05
C PHE A 317 21.36 0.04 9.62
N ALA A 318 20.34 0.78 9.19
CA ALA A 318 20.43 2.16 8.74
C ALA A 318 20.36 3.20 9.89
N ASP A 319 20.23 2.75 11.14
CA ASP A 319 20.01 3.59 12.35
C ASP A 319 18.92 4.67 12.12
N ILE A 320 17.86 4.30 11.38
CA ILE A 320 16.75 5.22 11.11
C ILE A 320 15.96 5.42 12.39
N ARG A 321 15.96 6.65 12.88
CA ARG A 321 15.18 7.07 14.05
C ARG A 321 14.20 8.14 13.63
N LEU A 322 12.99 8.05 14.14
CA LEU A 322 12.03 9.15 14.09
C LEU A 322 12.08 9.86 15.43
N GLU A 323 12.42 11.13 15.39
CA GLU A 323 12.39 12.00 16.56
C GLU A 323 10.98 12.16 17.16
#